data_95708aa626c2650d62ba2cfc0a110265
#
_entry.id   95708aa626c2650d62ba2cfc0a110265
#
_cell.length_a   1.000
_cell.length_b   1.000
_cell.length_c   1.000
_cell.angle_alpha   90.00
_cell.angle_beta   90.00
_cell.angle_gamma   90.00
#
_symmetry.space_group_name_H-M   'P 1'
#
loop_
_entity.id
_entity.type
_entity.pdbx_description
1 polymer ?
#
loop_
_entity_poly.entity_id
_entity_poly.type
_entity_poly.pdbx_seq_one_letter_code
_entity_poly.pdbx_strand_id
1 'polypeptide(L)'
;MLKDITIGQHFPGHSILHRCDPRLKLVATIAYIVVLFVAPNPLGLALSILLLAALYKVAQIPGKMILKSLKPIVPIVIFTAVLNLFFVTGQGEPLAHFWILNIYVEGVKYAILLAVRVCALIAGTSLLTYTTSPIVLTDAIESLLRPLAKLHFPVHELAMMMTIALRFIPTLIEETEKIMNAQKARGAMLDSGTFTQRIKALVPILIPLFISAFRRADELAMAMECRCYHGGEGRTRLKQLKFTAEDFRCMVVITVALVVIACTRFFVPGLA
;
A
#
# COMPACT_ATOMS: atom_id res chain seq x y z
N MET A 1 -2.95 21.71 7.52
CA MET A 1 -3.66 20.53 6.95
C MET A 1 -2.88 19.81 5.84
N LEU A 2 -2.11 20.46 4.98
CA LEU A 2 -1.31 19.76 3.96
C LEU A 2 0.03 19.21 4.48
N LYS A 3 0.52 19.65 5.62
CA LYS A 3 1.77 19.16 6.23
C LYS A 3 1.72 17.72 6.75
N ASP A 4 0.53 17.16 6.90
CA ASP A 4 0.33 15.78 7.36
C ASP A 4 0.30 14.76 6.21
N ILE A 5 0.41 15.22 4.95
CA ILE A 5 0.56 14.35 3.79
C ILE A 5 2.03 13.91 3.71
N THR A 6 2.41 12.98 4.58
CA THR A 6 3.69 12.28 4.44
C THR A 6 3.60 11.39 3.22
N ILE A 7 4.20 11.85 2.11
CA ILE A 7 4.32 11.08 0.88
C ILE A 7 5.20 9.87 1.16
N GLY A 8 4.53 8.71 1.32
CA GLY A 8 5.17 7.46 1.69
C GLY A 8 5.49 7.40 3.19
N GLN A 9 4.78 6.54 3.90
CA GLN A 9 5.05 6.27 5.33
C GLN A 9 6.33 5.41 5.49
N HIS A 10 7.34 5.66 4.65
CA HIS A 10 8.62 4.95 4.74
C HIS A 10 9.31 5.28 6.06
N PHE A 11 9.59 4.24 6.85
CA PHE A 11 10.36 4.36 8.08
C PHE A 11 11.84 4.12 7.78
N PRO A 12 12.71 5.13 7.91
CA PRO A 12 14.13 4.94 7.66
C PRO A 12 14.72 3.98 8.70
N GLY A 13 15.19 2.83 8.25
CA GLY A 13 15.78 1.79 9.09
C GLY A 13 16.92 1.08 8.36
N HIS A 14 17.82 0.43 9.13
CA HIS A 14 18.98 -0.30 8.61
C HIS A 14 18.86 -1.82 8.79
N SER A 15 17.65 -2.33 9.06
CA SER A 15 17.43 -3.76 9.25
C SER A 15 17.68 -4.57 7.95
N ILE A 16 17.88 -5.86 8.10
CA ILE A 16 18.04 -6.79 6.97
C ILE A 16 16.88 -6.63 5.98
N LEU A 17 15.65 -6.52 6.51
CA LEU A 17 14.47 -6.35 5.67
C LEU A 17 14.46 -5.03 4.88
N HIS A 18 15.03 -3.94 5.41
CA HIS A 18 15.15 -2.67 4.67
C HIS A 18 16.14 -2.78 3.50
N ARG A 19 17.21 -3.55 3.67
CA ARG A 19 18.26 -3.74 2.65
C ARG A 19 17.89 -4.75 1.57
N CYS A 20 16.94 -5.66 1.84
CA CYS A 20 16.48 -6.65 0.86
C CYS A 20 15.97 -6.01 -0.43
N ASP A 21 16.16 -6.71 -1.56
CA ASP A 21 15.71 -6.28 -2.89
C ASP A 21 14.20 -5.97 -2.89
N PRO A 22 13.79 -4.79 -3.35
CA PRO A 22 12.40 -4.35 -3.35
C PRO A 22 11.49 -5.21 -4.25
N ARG A 23 12.03 -5.86 -5.29
CA ARG A 23 11.28 -6.81 -6.14
C ARG A 23 10.81 -8.01 -5.32
N LEU A 24 11.71 -8.51 -4.49
CA LEU A 24 11.46 -9.66 -3.62
C LEU A 24 10.39 -9.34 -2.59
N LYS A 25 10.48 -8.16 -1.95
CA LYS A 25 9.48 -7.70 -1.00
C LYS A 25 8.09 -7.58 -1.62
N LEU A 26 8.01 -7.04 -2.84
CA LEU A 26 6.75 -6.88 -3.55
C LEU A 26 6.13 -8.24 -3.89
N VAL A 27 6.91 -9.16 -4.45
CA VAL A 27 6.45 -10.53 -4.77
C VAL A 27 6.06 -11.28 -3.49
N ALA A 28 6.87 -11.18 -2.43
CA ALA A 28 6.57 -11.80 -1.14
C ALA A 28 5.29 -11.25 -0.50
N THR A 29 5.03 -9.95 -0.62
CA THR A 29 3.78 -9.34 -0.12
C THR A 29 2.58 -9.85 -0.90
N ILE A 30 2.65 -9.93 -2.23
CA ILE A 30 1.58 -10.49 -3.05
C ILE A 30 1.36 -11.97 -2.71
N ALA A 31 2.43 -12.76 -2.60
CA ALA A 31 2.34 -14.15 -2.21
C ALA A 31 1.74 -14.33 -0.81
N TYR A 32 2.09 -13.48 0.15
CA TYR A 32 1.50 -13.45 1.48
C TYR A 32 -0.02 -13.20 1.42
N ILE A 33 -0.47 -12.21 0.64
CA ILE A 33 -1.88 -11.93 0.44
C ILE A 33 -2.60 -13.17 -0.11
N VAL A 34 -2.07 -13.77 -1.17
CA VAL A 34 -2.65 -14.97 -1.79
C VAL A 34 -2.74 -16.13 -0.79
N VAL A 35 -1.66 -16.41 -0.06
CA VAL A 35 -1.61 -17.50 0.93
C VAL A 35 -2.62 -17.28 2.05
N LEU A 36 -2.85 -16.04 2.47
CA LEU A 36 -3.81 -15.68 3.52
C LEU A 36 -5.27 -15.97 3.10
N PHE A 37 -5.57 -15.94 1.78
CA PHE A 37 -6.86 -16.36 1.23
C PHE A 37 -6.92 -17.87 0.98
N VAL A 38 -5.81 -18.49 0.58
CA VAL A 38 -5.74 -19.93 0.29
C VAL A 38 -5.85 -20.77 1.55
N ALA A 39 -5.38 -20.27 2.72
CA ALA A 39 -5.44 -20.93 4.01
C ALA A 39 -6.60 -20.38 4.87
N PRO A 40 -7.85 -20.90 4.71
CA PRO A 40 -9.01 -20.41 5.46
C PRO A 40 -9.01 -20.83 6.93
N ASN A 41 -8.05 -21.66 7.34
CA ASN A 41 -8.00 -22.31 8.66
C ASN A 41 -7.48 -21.37 9.74
N PRO A 42 -7.95 -21.49 11.01
CA PRO A 42 -7.45 -20.70 12.13
C PRO A 42 -5.96 -20.93 12.39
N LEU A 43 -5.44 -22.14 12.15
CA LEU A 43 -4.02 -22.46 12.26
C LEU A 43 -3.17 -21.71 11.23
N GLY A 44 -3.60 -21.70 9.96
CA GLY A 44 -2.90 -20.95 8.91
C GLY A 44 -2.90 -19.44 9.20
N LEU A 45 -4.00 -18.92 9.73
CA LEU A 45 -4.09 -17.51 10.15
C LEU A 45 -3.16 -17.21 11.33
N ALA A 46 -3.09 -18.07 12.34
CA ALA A 46 -2.18 -17.90 13.47
C ALA A 46 -0.70 -17.93 13.03
N LEU A 47 -0.33 -18.87 12.16
CA LEU A 47 1.02 -18.93 11.58
C LEU A 47 1.35 -17.69 10.73
N SER A 48 0.39 -17.18 9.96
CA SER A 48 0.60 -15.97 9.16
C SER A 48 0.81 -14.73 10.02
N ILE A 49 0.11 -14.62 11.18
CA ILE A 49 0.31 -13.55 12.15
C ILE A 49 1.68 -13.69 12.83
N LEU A 50 2.07 -14.90 13.17
CA LEU A 50 3.38 -15.17 13.77
C LEU A 50 4.52 -14.81 12.81
N LEU A 51 4.39 -15.18 11.53
CA LEU A 51 5.33 -14.78 10.49
C LEU A 51 5.41 -13.24 10.39
N LEU A 52 4.27 -12.56 10.36
CA LEU A 52 4.21 -11.10 10.32
C LEU A 52 4.88 -10.47 11.54
N ALA A 53 4.57 -10.97 12.73
CA ALA A 53 5.19 -10.49 13.98
C ALA A 53 6.72 -10.66 13.95
N ALA A 54 7.21 -11.80 13.44
CA ALA A 54 8.64 -12.05 13.25
C ALA A 54 9.26 -11.05 12.25
N LEU A 55 8.59 -10.81 11.10
CA LEU A 55 9.06 -9.84 10.10
C LEU A 55 9.08 -8.41 10.64
N TYR A 56 8.07 -7.99 11.40
CA TYR A 56 8.06 -6.67 12.06
C TYR A 56 9.17 -6.53 13.10
N LYS A 57 9.46 -7.58 13.86
CA LYS A 57 10.57 -7.61 14.81
C LYS A 57 11.92 -7.49 14.11
N VAL A 58 12.12 -8.23 13.02
CA VAL A 58 13.33 -8.14 12.19
C VAL A 58 13.45 -6.76 11.52
N ALA A 59 12.33 -6.17 11.09
CA ALA A 59 12.28 -4.82 10.51
C ALA A 59 12.53 -3.72 11.55
N GLN A 60 12.51 -4.03 12.85
CA GLN A 60 12.67 -3.06 13.96
C GLN A 60 11.64 -1.91 13.91
N ILE A 61 10.43 -2.21 13.42
CA ILE A 61 9.36 -1.23 13.33
C ILE A 61 8.59 -1.20 14.65
N PRO A 62 8.40 -0.01 15.27
CA PRO A 62 7.69 0.09 16.53
C PRO A 62 6.20 -0.28 16.36
N GLY A 63 5.66 -1.06 17.30
CA GLY A 63 4.27 -1.53 17.26
C GLY A 63 3.21 -0.42 17.20
N LYS A 64 3.56 0.79 17.65
CA LYS A 64 2.71 1.99 17.49
C LYS A 64 2.38 2.31 16.03
N MET A 65 3.30 2.00 15.09
CA MET A 65 3.05 2.21 13.66
C MET A 65 2.03 1.21 13.11
N ILE A 66 2.08 -0.04 13.58
CA ILE A 66 1.08 -1.06 13.22
C ILE A 66 -0.32 -0.62 13.65
N LEU A 67 -0.45 -0.17 14.91
CA LEU A 67 -1.72 0.36 15.43
C LEU A 67 -2.20 1.59 14.65
N LYS A 68 -1.27 2.46 14.22
CA LYS A 68 -1.61 3.63 13.40
C LYS A 68 -2.14 3.23 12.03
N SER A 69 -1.61 2.16 11.41
CA SER A 69 -2.12 1.62 10.14
C SER A 69 -3.50 0.98 10.28
N LEU A 70 -3.75 0.30 11.41
CA LEU A 70 -5.02 -0.39 11.65
C LEU A 70 -6.15 0.59 12.03
N LYS A 71 -5.83 1.70 12.73
CA LYS A 71 -6.82 2.64 13.24
C LYS A 71 -7.88 3.10 12.22
N PRO A 72 -7.54 3.53 10.98
CA PRO A 72 -8.52 3.99 10.00
C PRO A 72 -9.45 2.88 9.49
N ILE A 73 -9.09 1.62 9.70
CA ILE A 73 -9.81 0.46 9.16
C ILE A 73 -10.71 -0.19 10.22
N VAL A 74 -10.46 0.11 11.50
CA VAL A 74 -11.31 -0.37 12.60
C VAL A 74 -12.81 -0.20 12.34
N PRO A 75 -13.32 0.94 11.84
CA PRO A 75 -14.76 1.10 11.56
C PRO A 75 -15.26 0.08 10.52
N ILE A 76 -14.48 -0.18 9.47
CA ILE A 76 -14.83 -1.15 8.41
C ILE A 76 -14.80 -2.57 8.97
N VAL A 77 -13.80 -2.90 9.78
CA VAL A 77 -13.69 -4.22 10.42
C VAL A 77 -14.86 -4.46 11.37
N ILE A 78 -15.24 -3.46 12.17
CA ILE A 78 -16.42 -3.57 13.06
C ILE A 78 -17.69 -3.75 12.23
N PHE A 79 -17.88 -2.96 11.17
CA PHE A 79 -19.04 -3.04 10.31
C PHE A 79 -19.17 -4.42 9.65
N THR A 80 -18.07 -4.95 9.08
CA THR A 80 -18.08 -6.28 8.46
C THR A 80 -18.25 -7.41 9.49
N ALA A 81 -17.69 -7.26 10.70
CA ALA A 81 -17.89 -8.21 11.78
C ALA A 81 -19.36 -8.27 12.22
N VAL A 82 -20.00 -7.10 12.34
CA VAL A 82 -21.44 -7.00 12.68
C VAL A 82 -22.29 -7.62 11.58
N LEU A 83 -22.00 -7.36 10.31
CA LEU A 83 -22.70 -8.00 9.19
C LEU A 83 -22.57 -9.52 9.25
N ASN A 84 -21.36 -10.05 9.40
CA ASN A 84 -21.15 -11.50 9.49
C ASN A 84 -21.86 -12.13 10.70
N LEU A 85 -21.92 -11.42 11.83
CA LEU A 85 -22.61 -11.90 13.03
C LEU A 85 -24.11 -12.14 12.79
N PHE A 86 -24.74 -11.28 11.98
CA PHE A 86 -26.21 -11.32 11.77
C PHE A 86 -26.60 -12.05 10.49
N PHE A 87 -25.76 -12.03 9.45
CA PHE A 87 -26.13 -12.60 8.13
C PHE A 87 -25.61 -14.03 7.92
N VAL A 88 -24.62 -14.48 8.69
CA VAL A 88 -24.15 -15.86 8.59
C VAL A 88 -25.04 -16.76 9.41
N THR A 89 -25.86 -17.56 8.72
CA THR A 89 -26.73 -18.58 9.32
C THR A 89 -25.93 -19.88 9.49
N GLY A 90 -25.88 -20.41 10.71
CA GLY A 90 -25.24 -21.69 11.03
C GLY A 90 -26.22 -22.85 11.09
N GLN A 91 -25.70 -24.10 11.04
CA GLN A 91 -26.46 -25.34 11.25
C GLN A 91 -26.51 -25.66 12.75
N GLY A 92 -27.35 -24.96 13.53
CA GLY A 92 -27.46 -25.24 14.97
C GLY A 92 -28.49 -24.38 15.68
N GLU A 93 -28.68 -24.61 17.00
CA GLU A 93 -29.52 -23.74 17.82
C GLU A 93 -28.86 -22.34 17.94
N PRO A 94 -29.63 -21.24 17.75
CA PRO A 94 -29.11 -19.89 17.88
C PRO A 94 -28.70 -19.60 19.33
N LEU A 95 -27.49 -19.05 19.52
CA LEU A 95 -26.99 -18.63 20.82
C LEU A 95 -27.83 -17.54 21.47
N ALA A 96 -28.43 -16.66 20.67
CA ALA A 96 -29.34 -15.62 21.12
C ALA A 96 -30.39 -15.33 20.03
N HIS A 97 -31.64 -15.27 20.47
CA HIS A 97 -32.77 -14.81 19.66
C HIS A 97 -33.05 -13.34 19.97
N PHE A 98 -32.83 -12.47 18.99
CA PHE A 98 -33.19 -11.07 19.13
C PHE A 98 -34.17 -10.70 18.01
N TRP A 99 -35.44 -10.89 18.28
CA TRP A 99 -36.60 -10.62 17.43
C TRP A 99 -36.50 -11.21 16.00
N ILE A 100 -35.78 -10.59 15.05
CA ILE A 100 -35.60 -11.03 13.67
C ILE A 100 -34.18 -11.56 13.42
N LEU A 101 -33.23 -11.32 14.33
CA LEU A 101 -31.80 -11.58 14.16
C LEU A 101 -31.36 -12.74 15.05
N ASN A 102 -30.88 -13.81 14.44
CA ASN A 102 -30.36 -14.97 15.14
C ASN A 102 -28.82 -14.97 15.10
N ILE A 103 -28.22 -15.05 16.28
CA ILE A 103 -26.78 -15.12 16.38
C ILE A 103 -26.37 -16.57 16.50
N TYR A 104 -25.61 -17.07 15.52
CA TYR A 104 -25.07 -18.42 15.49
C TYR A 104 -23.60 -18.45 15.91
N VAL A 105 -23.16 -19.53 16.54
CA VAL A 105 -21.73 -19.75 16.93
C VAL A 105 -20.80 -19.63 15.74
N GLU A 106 -21.26 -20.12 14.59
CA GLU A 106 -20.53 -20.07 13.32
C GLU A 106 -20.35 -18.64 12.85
N GLY A 107 -21.40 -17.81 12.93
CA GLY A 107 -21.32 -16.37 12.61
C GLY A 107 -20.30 -15.63 13.44
N VAL A 108 -20.20 -15.94 14.75
CA VAL A 108 -19.18 -15.35 15.63
C VAL A 108 -17.77 -15.77 15.21
N LYS A 109 -17.56 -17.07 14.93
CA LYS A 109 -16.26 -17.59 14.47
C LYS A 109 -15.83 -16.94 13.16
N TYR A 110 -16.74 -16.86 12.19
CA TYR A 110 -16.47 -16.19 10.89
C TYR A 110 -16.18 -14.70 11.05
N ALA A 111 -16.93 -13.99 11.90
CA ALA A 111 -16.71 -12.58 12.16
C ALA A 111 -15.31 -12.33 12.73
N ILE A 112 -14.88 -13.13 13.71
CA ILE A 112 -13.54 -13.03 14.32
C ILE A 112 -12.45 -13.37 13.31
N LEU A 113 -12.59 -14.48 12.58
CA LEU A 113 -11.60 -14.90 11.58
C LEU A 113 -11.44 -13.87 10.47
N LEU A 114 -12.55 -13.31 9.98
CA LEU A 114 -12.51 -12.28 8.95
C LEU A 114 -11.88 -11.00 9.47
N ALA A 115 -12.25 -10.54 10.68
CA ALA A 115 -11.67 -9.36 11.30
C ALA A 115 -10.16 -9.49 11.45
N VAL A 116 -9.69 -10.62 11.97
CA VAL A 116 -8.26 -10.88 12.14
C VAL A 116 -7.54 -11.01 10.79
N ARG A 117 -8.17 -11.63 9.78
CA ARG A 117 -7.63 -11.72 8.41
C ARG A 117 -7.45 -10.35 7.78
N VAL A 118 -8.45 -9.47 7.87
CA VAL A 118 -8.35 -8.10 7.35
C VAL A 118 -7.24 -7.32 8.05
N CYS A 119 -7.12 -7.44 9.37
CA CYS A 119 -6.02 -6.82 10.12
C CYS A 119 -4.65 -7.36 9.67
N ALA A 120 -4.52 -8.67 9.43
CA ALA A 120 -3.30 -9.30 8.96
C ALA A 120 -2.92 -8.85 7.53
N LEU A 121 -3.90 -8.72 6.63
CA LEU A 121 -3.70 -8.18 5.27
C LEU A 121 -3.12 -6.77 5.31
N ILE A 122 -3.72 -5.91 6.12
CA ILE A 122 -3.30 -4.51 6.21
C ILE A 122 -1.92 -4.40 6.86
N ALA A 123 -1.68 -5.17 7.91
CA ALA A 123 -0.36 -5.21 8.52
C ALA A 123 0.69 -5.71 7.52
N GLY A 124 0.40 -6.74 6.71
CA GLY A 124 1.32 -7.25 5.69
C GLY A 124 1.66 -6.22 4.60
N THR A 125 0.66 -5.54 4.06
CA THR A 125 0.86 -4.48 3.06
C THR A 125 1.54 -3.24 3.63
N SER A 126 1.24 -2.89 4.89
CA SER A 126 1.91 -1.78 5.58
C SER A 126 3.40 -2.05 5.81
N LEU A 127 3.80 -3.31 6.02
CA LEU A 127 5.20 -3.68 6.16
C LEU A 127 6.01 -3.33 4.90
N LEU A 128 5.47 -3.58 3.70
CA LEU A 128 6.08 -3.19 2.44
C LEU A 128 6.26 -1.67 2.36
N THR A 129 5.21 -0.91 2.71
CA THR A 129 5.22 0.55 2.67
C THR A 129 6.23 1.16 3.65
N TYR A 130 6.37 0.56 4.85
CA TYR A 130 7.33 1.03 5.85
C TYR A 130 8.77 0.70 5.49
N THR A 131 9.03 -0.42 4.82
CA THR A 131 10.39 -0.89 4.50
C THR A 131 10.89 -0.50 3.12
N THR A 132 10.04 0.08 2.26
CA THR A 132 10.43 0.42 0.88
C THR A 132 9.91 1.80 0.52
N SER A 133 10.79 2.68 0.05
CA SER A 133 10.37 4.01 -0.40
C SER A 133 9.61 3.93 -1.73
N PRO A 134 8.66 4.86 -2.00
CA PRO A 134 7.86 4.86 -3.23
C PRO A 134 8.70 4.86 -4.51
N ILE A 135 9.81 5.59 -4.53
CA ILE A 135 10.70 5.67 -5.70
C ILE A 135 11.35 4.31 -5.97
N VAL A 136 11.85 3.64 -4.92
CA VAL A 136 12.46 2.30 -5.04
C VAL A 136 11.42 1.25 -5.41
N LEU A 137 10.17 1.41 -4.94
CA LEU A 137 9.06 0.53 -5.32
C LEU A 137 8.73 0.67 -6.81
N THR A 138 8.78 1.88 -7.36
CA THR A 138 8.59 2.13 -8.81
C THR A 138 9.64 1.40 -9.64
N ASP A 139 10.93 1.46 -9.23
CA ASP A 139 12.00 0.72 -9.89
C ASP A 139 11.80 -0.80 -9.84
N ALA A 140 11.27 -1.31 -8.72
CA ALA A 140 10.94 -2.72 -8.59
C ALA A 140 9.81 -3.14 -9.53
N ILE A 141 8.73 -2.34 -9.60
CA ILE A 141 7.59 -2.57 -10.49
C ILE A 141 8.05 -2.58 -11.94
N GLU A 142 8.83 -1.58 -12.37
CA GLU A 142 9.39 -1.55 -13.73
C GLU A 142 10.17 -2.81 -14.06
N SER A 143 11.01 -3.23 -13.12
CA SER A 143 11.82 -4.44 -13.34
C SER A 143 10.98 -5.71 -13.43
N LEU A 144 9.91 -5.84 -12.65
CA LEU A 144 9.00 -6.98 -12.70
C LEU A 144 8.11 -6.95 -13.94
N LEU A 145 7.74 -5.77 -14.43
CA LEU A 145 6.96 -5.60 -15.64
C LEU A 145 7.78 -5.64 -16.93
N ARG A 146 9.12 -5.66 -16.82
CA ARG A 146 10.02 -5.72 -17.99
C ARG A 146 9.69 -6.82 -19.01
N PRO A 147 9.25 -8.05 -18.62
CA PRO A 147 8.81 -9.06 -19.58
C PRO A 147 7.65 -8.60 -20.46
N LEU A 148 6.75 -7.72 -19.93
CA LEU A 148 5.61 -7.16 -20.69
C LEU A 148 6.07 -6.20 -21.80
N ALA A 149 7.27 -5.66 -21.73
CA ALA A 149 7.84 -4.86 -22.82
C ALA A 149 7.91 -5.65 -24.14
N LYS A 150 8.03 -7.00 -24.08
CA LYS A 150 7.97 -7.88 -25.26
C LYS A 150 6.61 -7.88 -25.94
N LEU A 151 5.55 -7.47 -25.22
CA LEU A 151 4.18 -7.31 -25.74
C LEU A 151 3.90 -5.87 -26.20
N HIS A 152 4.94 -5.08 -26.52
CA HIS A 152 4.86 -3.66 -26.91
C HIS A 152 4.25 -2.73 -25.85
N PHE A 153 4.26 -3.15 -24.57
CA PHE A 153 3.80 -2.31 -23.48
C PHE A 153 4.90 -1.32 -23.06
N PRO A 154 4.65 -0.01 -22.97
CA PRO A 154 5.66 1.02 -22.69
C PRO A 154 6.04 1.06 -21.20
N VAL A 155 6.63 -0.02 -20.69
CA VAL A 155 6.97 -0.20 -19.25
C VAL A 155 7.96 0.86 -18.77
N HIS A 156 8.95 1.19 -19.60
CA HIS A 156 9.99 2.14 -19.24
C HIS A 156 9.42 3.56 -19.13
N GLU A 157 8.59 3.96 -20.09
CA GLU A 157 7.94 5.27 -20.12
C GLU A 157 7.01 5.45 -18.92
N LEU A 158 6.23 4.41 -18.58
CA LEU A 158 5.37 4.43 -17.40
C LEU A 158 6.18 4.58 -16.10
N ALA A 159 7.25 3.84 -15.94
CA ALA A 159 8.10 3.93 -14.76
C ALA A 159 8.77 5.31 -14.65
N MET A 160 9.20 5.87 -15.79
CA MET A 160 9.75 7.21 -15.83
C MET A 160 8.70 8.26 -15.44
N MET A 161 7.48 8.18 -16.00
CA MET A 161 6.38 9.07 -15.62
C MET A 161 6.07 9.00 -14.12
N MET A 162 6.01 7.78 -13.55
CA MET A 162 5.81 7.60 -12.11
C MET A 162 6.93 8.22 -11.28
N THR A 163 8.18 8.05 -11.70
CA THR A 163 9.35 8.61 -10.99
C THR A 163 9.35 10.12 -11.03
N ILE A 164 9.03 10.72 -12.18
CA ILE A 164 8.88 12.18 -12.35
C ILE A 164 7.73 12.70 -11.49
N ALA A 165 6.57 12.03 -11.53
CA ALA A 165 5.42 12.39 -10.72
C ALA A 165 5.75 12.38 -9.23
N LEU A 166 6.34 11.28 -8.70
CA LEU A 166 6.75 11.18 -7.31
C LEU A 166 7.73 12.27 -6.88
N ARG A 167 8.60 12.70 -7.79
CA ARG A 167 9.54 13.80 -7.53
C ARG A 167 8.84 15.17 -7.50
N PHE A 168 7.81 15.37 -8.33
CA PHE A 168 7.12 16.65 -8.43
C PHE A 168 6.05 16.83 -7.36
N ILE A 169 5.50 15.76 -6.78
CA ILE A 169 4.46 15.86 -5.75
C ILE A 169 4.87 16.78 -4.58
N PRO A 170 6.07 16.65 -3.93
CA PRO A 170 6.47 17.57 -2.87
C PRO A 170 6.50 19.03 -3.30
N THR A 171 7.03 19.27 -4.49
CA THR A 171 7.17 20.63 -5.05
C THR A 171 5.79 21.24 -5.35
N LEU A 172 4.84 20.44 -5.89
CA LEU A 172 3.47 20.90 -6.14
C LEU A 172 2.70 21.17 -4.84
N ILE A 173 2.96 20.41 -3.77
CA ILE A 173 2.38 20.67 -2.44
C ILE A 173 2.87 22.02 -1.91
N GLU A 174 4.17 22.27 -1.96
CA GLU A 174 4.73 23.56 -1.54
C GLU A 174 4.19 24.74 -2.36
N GLU A 175 4.05 24.55 -3.68
CA GLU A 175 3.48 25.54 -4.58
C GLU A 175 2.01 25.82 -4.24
N THR A 176 1.24 24.73 -4.00
CA THR A 176 -0.16 24.84 -3.58
C THR A 176 -0.29 25.64 -2.27
N GLU A 177 0.57 25.39 -1.29
CA GLU A 177 0.58 26.16 -0.04
C GLU A 177 0.88 27.64 -0.28
N LYS A 178 1.85 27.96 -1.15
CA LYS A 178 2.19 29.36 -1.51
C LYS A 178 1.00 30.04 -2.19
N ILE A 179 0.37 29.40 -3.17
CA ILE A 179 -0.79 29.93 -3.87
C ILE A 179 -1.97 30.13 -2.90
N MET A 180 -2.26 29.13 -2.06
CA MET A 180 -3.32 29.23 -1.04
C MET A 180 -3.11 30.41 -0.10
N ASN A 181 -1.87 30.60 0.41
CA ASN A 181 -1.56 31.70 1.29
C ASN A 181 -1.70 33.06 0.59
N ALA A 182 -1.28 33.15 -0.68
CA ALA A 182 -1.47 34.35 -1.48
C ALA A 182 -2.97 34.67 -1.73
N GLN A 183 -3.79 33.65 -1.98
CA GLN A 183 -5.22 33.84 -2.16
C GLN A 183 -5.96 34.21 -0.87
N LYS A 184 -5.54 33.63 0.27
CA LYS A 184 -6.02 34.02 1.61
C LYS A 184 -5.67 35.49 1.92
N ALA A 185 -4.47 35.96 1.59
CA ALA A 185 -4.07 37.36 1.74
C ALA A 185 -4.91 38.32 0.85
N ARG A 186 -5.46 37.85 -0.27
CA ARG A 186 -6.37 38.58 -1.14
C ARG A 186 -7.83 38.50 -0.68
N GLY A 187 -8.11 37.90 0.48
CA GLY A 187 -9.46 37.81 1.05
C GLY A 187 -10.27 36.58 0.59
N ALA A 188 -9.63 35.58 -0.06
CA ALA A 188 -10.34 34.37 -0.45
C ALA A 188 -10.73 33.55 0.78
N MET A 189 -12.01 33.29 0.98
CA MET A 189 -12.56 32.43 2.03
C MET A 189 -12.55 30.98 1.55
N LEU A 190 -11.49 30.21 1.86
CA LEU A 190 -11.35 28.81 1.44
C LEU A 190 -12.07 27.82 2.38
N ASP A 191 -12.25 28.20 3.63
CA ASP A 191 -12.71 27.31 4.70
C ASP A 191 -14.18 27.55 5.09
N SER A 192 -14.85 28.59 4.55
CA SER A 192 -16.22 28.99 4.89
C SER A 192 -17.15 29.01 3.67
N GLY A 193 -18.46 28.85 3.92
CA GLY A 193 -19.49 28.92 2.89
C GLY A 193 -20.09 27.58 2.47
N THR A 194 -21.07 27.64 1.56
CA THR A 194 -21.75 26.49 0.96
C THR A 194 -20.79 25.67 0.09
N PHE A 195 -21.10 24.40 -0.15
CA PHE A 195 -20.27 23.48 -0.95
C PHE A 195 -19.91 24.06 -2.33
N THR A 196 -20.86 24.69 -3.01
CA THR A 196 -20.63 25.36 -4.31
C THR A 196 -19.68 26.56 -4.19
N GLN A 197 -19.75 27.34 -3.13
CA GLN A 197 -18.84 28.45 -2.87
C GLN A 197 -17.40 27.95 -2.62
N ARG A 198 -17.23 26.84 -1.89
CA ARG A 198 -15.92 26.21 -1.67
C ARG A 198 -15.30 25.72 -2.97
N ILE A 199 -16.10 25.09 -3.88
CA ILE A 199 -15.61 24.68 -5.20
C ILE A 199 -15.16 25.90 -6.02
N LYS A 200 -15.96 26.98 -6.05
CA LYS A 200 -15.58 28.21 -6.73
C LYS A 200 -14.32 28.86 -6.17
N ALA A 201 -14.10 28.76 -4.86
CA ALA A 201 -12.90 29.26 -4.20
C ALA A 201 -11.63 28.43 -4.52
N LEU A 202 -11.76 27.19 -4.97
CA LEU A 202 -10.62 26.37 -5.42
C LEU A 202 -10.13 26.73 -6.80
N VAL A 203 -10.98 27.27 -7.70
CA VAL A 203 -10.61 27.62 -9.07
C VAL A 203 -9.42 28.60 -9.14
N PRO A 204 -9.37 29.70 -8.36
CA PRO A 204 -8.24 30.61 -8.32
C PRO A 204 -6.92 30.00 -7.82
N ILE A 205 -6.97 28.80 -7.20
CA ILE A 205 -5.80 28.04 -6.79
C ILE A 205 -5.39 27.08 -7.89
N LEU A 206 -6.37 26.40 -8.53
CA LEU A 206 -6.11 25.38 -9.54
C LEU A 206 -5.50 25.97 -10.81
N ILE A 207 -6.00 27.12 -11.29
CA ILE A 207 -5.51 27.72 -12.54
C ILE A 207 -4.00 28.04 -12.46
N PRO A 208 -3.50 28.79 -11.47
CA PRO A 208 -2.07 29.05 -11.35
C PRO A 208 -1.23 27.78 -11.15
N LEU A 209 -1.77 26.79 -10.42
CA LEU A 209 -1.10 25.52 -10.19
C LEU A 209 -0.92 24.75 -11.51
N PHE A 210 -1.97 24.67 -12.36
CA PHE A 210 -1.87 24.06 -13.68
C PHE A 210 -0.84 24.77 -14.57
N ILE A 211 -0.86 26.11 -14.62
CA ILE A 211 0.10 26.88 -15.41
C ILE A 211 1.54 26.60 -14.95
N SER A 212 1.77 26.57 -13.64
CA SER A 212 3.07 26.22 -13.07
C SER A 212 3.49 24.78 -13.39
N ALA A 213 2.56 23.82 -13.31
CA ALA A 213 2.83 22.41 -13.63
C ALA A 213 3.22 22.23 -15.11
N PHE A 214 2.50 22.88 -16.05
CA PHE A 214 2.82 22.83 -17.47
C PHE A 214 4.17 23.47 -17.77
N ARG A 215 4.46 24.64 -17.19
CA ARG A 215 5.76 25.30 -17.36
C ARG A 215 6.92 24.40 -16.90
N ARG A 216 6.76 23.71 -15.78
CA ARG A 216 7.77 22.74 -15.29
C ARG A 216 7.90 21.53 -16.21
N ALA A 217 6.78 21.06 -16.78
CA ALA A 217 6.80 19.96 -17.75
C ALA A 217 7.57 20.35 -19.00
N ASP A 218 7.35 21.56 -19.54
CA ASP A 218 8.07 22.08 -20.71
C ASP A 218 9.57 22.28 -20.41
N GLU A 219 9.92 22.84 -19.25
CA GLU A 219 11.32 23.00 -18.82
C GLU A 219 12.02 21.63 -18.70
N LEU A 220 11.32 20.63 -18.15
CA LEU A 220 11.85 19.27 -18.03
C LEU A 220 12.01 18.63 -19.39
N ALA A 221 11.02 18.75 -20.29
CA ALA A 221 11.06 18.20 -21.64
C ALA A 221 12.25 18.79 -22.42
N MET A 222 12.42 20.11 -22.39
CA MET A 222 13.55 20.80 -23.02
C MET A 222 14.88 20.33 -22.43
N ALA A 223 14.99 20.20 -21.10
CA ALA A 223 16.19 19.68 -20.47
C ALA A 223 16.51 18.22 -20.84
N MET A 224 15.47 17.41 -21.10
CA MET A 224 15.65 16.01 -21.56
C MET A 224 16.10 15.98 -23.03
N GLU A 225 15.53 16.82 -23.90
CA GLU A 225 15.97 16.95 -25.30
C GLU A 225 17.43 17.40 -25.41
N CYS A 226 17.82 18.43 -24.64
CA CYS A 226 19.21 18.88 -24.58
C CYS A 226 20.19 17.82 -24.10
N ARG A 227 19.71 16.80 -23.39
CA ARG A 227 20.50 15.62 -22.96
C ARG A 227 20.36 14.45 -23.91
N CYS A 228 19.85 14.67 -25.12
CA CYS A 228 19.66 13.66 -26.16
C CYS A 228 18.81 12.46 -25.67
N TYR A 229 17.71 12.74 -25.00
CA TYR A 229 16.77 11.70 -24.60
C TYR A 229 15.92 11.28 -25.81
N HIS A 230 16.05 10.01 -26.24
CA HIS A 230 15.30 9.42 -27.37
C HIS A 230 14.51 8.16 -26.95
N GLY A 231 14.00 8.12 -25.70
CA GLY A 231 13.26 6.97 -25.21
C GLY A 231 14.08 5.99 -24.37
N GLY A 232 13.56 4.78 -24.19
CA GLY A 232 14.14 3.76 -23.31
C GLY A 232 15.20 2.87 -23.94
N GLU A 233 15.29 2.85 -25.27
CA GLU A 233 16.22 1.96 -26.00
C GLU A 233 17.70 2.38 -25.82
N GLY A 234 18.58 1.40 -25.57
CA GLY A 234 20.02 1.66 -25.44
C GLY A 234 20.47 2.34 -24.14
N ARG A 235 19.58 2.61 -23.18
CA ARG A 235 19.94 3.29 -21.92
C ARG A 235 20.48 2.35 -20.87
N THR A 236 21.51 2.84 -20.17
CA THR A 236 22.02 2.21 -18.94
C THR A 236 21.47 2.91 -17.70
N ARG A 237 21.29 2.17 -16.61
CA ARG A 237 20.86 2.72 -15.32
C ARG A 237 22.05 3.01 -14.42
N LEU A 238 22.05 4.19 -13.82
CA LEU A 238 23.06 4.56 -12.83
C LEU A 238 22.98 3.66 -11.59
N LYS A 239 21.74 3.41 -11.10
CA LYS A 239 21.50 2.54 -9.95
C LYS A 239 20.84 1.25 -10.44
N GLN A 240 21.58 0.17 -10.41
CA GLN A 240 21.08 -1.16 -10.77
C GLN A 240 20.70 -1.93 -9.50
N LEU A 241 19.53 -2.55 -9.51
CA LEU A 241 19.14 -3.50 -8.47
C LEU A 241 19.96 -4.80 -8.68
N LYS A 242 20.78 -5.13 -7.70
CA LYS A 242 21.62 -6.36 -7.72
C LYS A 242 21.16 -7.28 -6.62
N PHE A 243 20.89 -8.53 -6.97
CA PHE A 243 20.60 -9.56 -5.98
C PHE A 243 21.84 -9.88 -5.14
N THR A 244 21.68 -9.85 -3.84
CA THR A 244 22.70 -10.24 -2.87
C THR A 244 22.42 -11.63 -2.30
N ALA A 245 23.44 -12.27 -1.69
CA ALA A 245 23.26 -13.54 -1.00
C ALA A 245 22.27 -13.44 0.19
N GLU A 246 22.17 -12.26 0.80
CA GLU A 246 21.19 -11.98 1.86
C GLU A 246 19.76 -12.00 1.32
N ASP A 247 19.54 -11.46 0.12
CA ASP A 247 18.24 -11.48 -0.55
C ASP A 247 17.78 -12.90 -0.82
N PHE A 248 18.70 -13.76 -1.27
CA PHE A 248 18.40 -15.16 -1.52
C PHE A 248 17.99 -15.90 -0.24
N ARG A 249 18.70 -15.66 0.88
CA ARG A 249 18.33 -16.24 2.19
C ARG A 249 16.95 -15.77 2.64
N CYS A 250 16.68 -14.48 2.56
CA CYS A 250 15.36 -13.92 2.89
C CYS A 250 14.26 -14.53 2.03
N MET A 251 14.49 -14.68 0.73
CA MET A 251 13.55 -15.29 -0.20
C MET A 251 13.23 -16.74 0.21
N VAL A 252 14.26 -17.55 0.46
CA VAL A 252 14.05 -18.95 0.86
C VAL A 252 13.25 -19.05 2.16
N VAL A 253 13.61 -18.28 3.18
CA VAL A 253 12.93 -18.32 4.48
C VAL A 253 11.46 -17.90 4.34
N ILE A 254 11.17 -16.80 3.63
CA ILE A 254 9.79 -16.32 3.43
C ILE A 254 9.01 -17.32 2.59
N THR A 255 9.58 -17.85 1.50
CA THR A 255 8.88 -18.83 0.64
C THR A 255 8.58 -20.11 1.40
N VAL A 256 9.53 -20.66 2.16
CA VAL A 256 9.29 -21.85 2.98
C VAL A 256 8.17 -21.59 4.01
N ALA A 257 8.20 -20.44 4.69
CA ALA A 257 7.16 -20.10 5.64
C ALA A 257 5.77 -20.00 4.97
N LEU A 258 5.68 -19.36 3.81
CA LEU A 258 4.44 -19.25 3.04
C LEU A 258 3.93 -20.61 2.54
N VAL A 259 4.82 -21.47 2.09
CA VAL A 259 4.46 -22.85 1.67
C VAL A 259 3.93 -23.65 2.87
N VAL A 260 4.60 -23.57 4.03
CA VAL A 260 4.12 -24.23 5.26
C VAL A 260 2.71 -23.74 5.63
N ILE A 261 2.46 -22.44 5.57
CA ILE A 261 1.13 -21.87 5.83
C ILE A 261 0.10 -22.37 4.79
N ALA A 262 0.45 -22.41 3.53
CA ALA A 262 -0.43 -22.95 2.47
C ALA A 262 -0.73 -24.43 2.66
N CYS A 263 0.25 -25.23 3.09
CA CYS A 263 0.08 -26.65 3.36
C CYS A 263 -0.87 -26.93 4.54
N THR A 264 -1.06 -25.98 5.47
CA THR A 264 -2.06 -26.16 6.57
C THR A 264 -3.47 -26.41 6.06
N ARG A 265 -3.79 -25.95 4.81
CA ARG A 265 -5.07 -26.21 4.17
C ARG A 265 -5.36 -27.70 4.03
N PHE A 266 -4.33 -28.52 3.80
CA PHE A 266 -4.49 -29.96 3.58
C PHE A 266 -4.62 -30.74 4.89
N PHE A 267 -4.05 -30.22 6.00
CA PHE A 267 -4.04 -30.93 7.29
C PHE A 267 -5.21 -30.57 8.18
N VAL A 268 -5.78 -29.40 8.04
CA VAL A 268 -6.89 -28.93 8.88
C VAL A 268 -8.01 -28.49 7.95
N PRO A 269 -9.20 -29.17 8.01
CA PRO A 269 -10.35 -28.71 7.24
C PRO A 269 -10.71 -27.28 7.64
N GLY A 270 -10.92 -26.42 6.64
CA GLY A 270 -11.40 -25.07 6.88
C GLY A 270 -12.78 -25.11 7.53
N LEU A 271 -13.12 -24.09 8.25
CA LEU A 271 -14.51 -23.76 8.56
C LEU A 271 -15.19 -23.41 7.22
N ALA A 272 -15.64 -24.43 6.48
CA ALA A 272 -16.43 -24.28 5.27
C ALA A 272 -17.90 -24.17 5.66
#